data_bb7a915290ae908ee404e4bb0a32f2b1
#
_entry.id   bb7a915290ae908ee404e4bb0a32f2b1
#
_cell.length_a   1.000
_cell.length_b   1.000
_cell.length_c   1.000
_cell.angle_alpha   90.00
_cell.angle_beta   90.00
_cell.angle_gamma   90.00
#
_symmetry.space_group_name_H-M   'P 1'
#
loop_
_entity.id
_entity.type
_entity.pdbx_description
1 polymer ?
#
loop_
_entity_poly.entity_id
_entity_poly.type
_entity_poly.pdbx_seq_one_letter_code
_entity_poly.pdbx_strand_id
1 'polypeptide(L)'
;MNRTFVLCKPDAVERGLAGRIVTRFEDKGLKIAAAELRVADSDTLDQHYAEHVEKGFYPDLKAFMSRGPVLAMVLEGPEDTFAMVRSMMGETNPATSPPGTIRGDFGTEMTENLVHGSDSNESAEREIGIWFPSL
;
A
#
# COMPACT_ATOMS: atom_id res chain seq x y z
N MET A 1 12.75 -1.28 12.77
CA MET A 1 13.00 -0.76 11.43
C MET A 1 12.17 0.49 11.22
N ASN A 2 12.79 1.53 10.74
CA ASN A 2 12.15 2.85 10.62
C ASN A 2 11.65 3.18 9.20
N ARG A 3 11.55 2.19 8.35
CA ARG A 3 11.00 2.31 6.99
C ARG A 3 9.92 1.29 6.77
N THR A 4 8.95 1.63 5.94
CA THR A 4 7.92 0.69 5.52
C THR A 4 7.50 0.97 4.09
N PHE A 5 6.85 -0.03 3.47
CA PHE A 5 6.39 0.06 2.10
C PHE A 5 4.89 0.31 2.07
N VAL A 6 4.46 1.20 1.19
CA VAL A 6 3.04 1.55 1.00
C VAL A 6 2.72 1.61 -0.49
N LEU A 7 1.56 1.10 -0.86
CA LEU A 7 0.98 1.30 -2.19
C LEU A 7 -0.32 2.07 -2.08
N CYS A 8 -0.49 3.08 -2.94
CA CYS A 8 -1.82 3.51 -3.32
C CYS A 8 -2.22 2.62 -4.49
N LYS A 9 -3.29 1.84 -4.32
CA LYS A 9 -3.76 0.88 -5.30
C LYS A 9 -4.39 1.58 -6.50
N PRO A 10 -4.65 0.88 -7.62
CA PRO A 10 -5.21 1.52 -8.81
C PRO A 10 -6.50 2.28 -8.55
N ASP A 11 -7.38 1.79 -7.67
CA ASP A 11 -8.62 2.48 -7.32
C ASP A 11 -8.38 3.84 -6.67
N ALA A 12 -7.38 3.95 -5.79
CA ALA A 12 -7.03 5.22 -5.17
C ALA A 12 -6.52 6.22 -6.20
N VAL A 13 -5.67 5.78 -7.12
CA VAL A 13 -5.13 6.63 -8.19
C VAL A 13 -6.25 7.06 -9.13
N GLU A 14 -7.11 6.12 -9.54
CA GLU A 14 -8.26 6.40 -10.43
C GLU A 14 -9.22 7.42 -9.83
N ARG A 15 -9.45 7.34 -8.52
CA ARG A 15 -10.35 8.26 -7.82
C ARG A 15 -9.72 9.61 -7.47
N GLY A 16 -8.45 9.81 -7.82
CA GLY A 16 -7.75 11.06 -7.51
C GLY A 16 -7.46 11.23 -6.01
N LEU A 17 -7.31 10.14 -5.27
CA LEU A 17 -7.09 10.16 -3.82
C LEU A 17 -5.62 10.03 -3.41
N ALA A 18 -4.73 9.69 -4.35
CA ALA A 18 -3.32 9.45 -4.01
C ALA A 18 -2.69 10.63 -3.27
N GLY A 19 -2.93 11.86 -3.73
CA GLY A 19 -2.40 13.07 -3.08
C GLY A 19 -2.92 13.27 -1.66
N ARG A 20 -4.20 12.97 -1.41
CA ARG A 20 -4.78 13.06 -0.06
C ARG A 20 -4.19 12.01 0.87
N ILE A 21 -3.94 10.83 0.37
CA ILE A 21 -3.33 9.74 1.14
C ILE A 21 -1.89 10.11 1.51
N VAL A 22 -1.11 10.61 0.56
CA VAL A 22 0.25 11.09 0.79
C VAL A 22 0.26 12.21 1.84
N THR A 23 -0.66 13.16 1.72
CA THR A 23 -0.77 14.27 2.67
C THR A 23 -0.98 13.77 4.09
N ARG A 24 -1.79 12.74 4.31
CA ARG A 24 -1.99 12.18 5.65
C ARG A 24 -0.70 11.65 6.24
N PHE A 25 0.12 10.97 5.46
CA PHE A 25 1.40 10.47 5.95
C PHE A 25 2.37 11.61 6.24
N GLU A 26 2.44 12.60 5.36
CA GLU A 26 3.30 13.77 5.58
C GLU A 26 2.84 14.62 6.77
N ASP A 27 1.53 14.82 6.94
CA ASP A 27 0.99 15.54 8.10
C ASP A 27 1.31 14.83 9.41
N LYS A 28 1.40 13.50 9.40
CA LYS A 28 1.80 12.70 10.56
C LYS A 28 3.29 12.86 10.89
N GLY A 29 4.07 13.42 9.99
CA GLY A 29 5.50 13.59 10.17
C GLY A 29 6.35 12.50 9.53
N LEU A 30 5.73 11.60 8.77
CA LEU A 30 6.47 10.57 8.03
C LEU A 30 7.11 11.19 6.79
N LYS A 31 8.30 10.71 6.43
CA LYS A 31 9.03 11.21 5.27
C LYS A 31 8.95 10.23 4.12
N ILE A 32 8.85 10.74 2.91
CA ILE A 32 8.90 9.92 1.71
C ILE A 32 10.37 9.72 1.33
N ALA A 33 10.85 8.49 1.47
CA ALA A 33 12.21 8.12 1.07
C ALA A 33 12.29 7.79 -0.42
N ALA A 34 11.20 7.27 -0.99
CA ALA A 34 11.08 6.96 -2.42
C ALA A 34 9.61 6.94 -2.81
N ALA A 35 9.32 7.33 -4.04
CA ALA A 35 7.97 7.27 -4.59
C ALA A 35 8.04 7.09 -6.10
N GLU A 36 7.17 6.23 -6.63
CA GLU A 36 7.12 5.97 -8.07
C GLU A 36 5.68 5.64 -8.47
N LEU A 37 5.18 6.37 -9.47
CA LEU A 37 3.90 6.07 -10.09
C LEU A 37 4.17 5.18 -11.30
N ARG A 38 3.65 3.94 -11.28
CA ARG A 38 3.88 2.99 -12.38
C ARG A 38 2.77 1.95 -12.46
N VAL A 39 2.61 1.38 -13.64
CA VAL A 39 1.78 0.18 -13.80
C VAL A 39 2.60 -1.03 -13.34
N ALA A 40 2.08 -1.78 -12.39
CA ALA A 40 2.79 -2.94 -11.86
C ALA A 40 2.88 -4.04 -12.91
N ASP A 41 4.09 -4.57 -13.12
CA ASP A 41 4.27 -5.66 -14.07
C ASP A 41 3.99 -7.03 -13.41
N SER A 42 3.87 -8.06 -14.26
CA SER A 42 3.53 -9.40 -13.83
C SER A 42 4.53 -9.97 -12.82
N ASP A 43 5.82 -9.81 -13.08
CA ASP A 43 6.85 -10.36 -12.21
C ASP A 43 6.87 -9.68 -10.84
N THR A 44 6.71 -8.37 -10.80
CA THR A 44 6.64 -7.62 -9.54
C THR A 44 5.46 -8.09 -8.70
N LEU A 45 4.28 -8.25 -9.31
CA LEU A 45 3.10 -8.71 -8.59
C LEU A 45 3.24 -10.14 -8.10
N ASP A 46 3.83 -11.02 -8.90
CA ASP A 46 4.06 -12.41 -8.47
C ASP A 46 5.03 -12.49 -7.29
N GLN A 47 6.05 -11.63 -7.25
CA GLN A 47 6.95 -11.55 -6.10
C GLN A 47 6.28 -10.94 -4.88
N HIS A 48 5.54 -9.86 -5.08
CA HIS A 48 4.84 -9.17 -3.98
C HIS A 48 3.80 -10.07 -3.32
N TYR A 49 3.05 -10.82 -4.12
CA TYR A 49 2.00 -11.74 -3.67
C TYR A 49 2.44 -13.21 -3.71
N ALA A 50 3.73 -13.48 -3.47
CA ALA A 50 4.27 -14.83 -3.58
C ALA A 50 3.47 -15.89 -2.81
N GLU A 51 2.90 -15.52 -1.64
CA GLU A 51 2.06 -16.40 -0.82
C GLU A 51 0.70 -16.69 -1.44
N HIS A 52 0.28 -15.91 -2.44
CA HIS A 52 -1.06 -15.98 -3.01
C HIS A 52 -1.11 -16.50 -4.44
N VAL A 53 0.04 -16.67 -5.09
CA VAL A 53 0.13 -17.02 -6.53
C VAL A 53 -0.67 -18.29 -6.89
N GLU A 54 -0.67 -19.28 -5.99
CA GLU A 54 -1.37 -20.55 -6.20
C GLU A 54 -2.85 -20.53 -5.79
N LYS A 55 -3.32 -19.42 -5.21
CA LYS A 55 -4.70 -19.33 -4.71
C LYS A 55 -5.67 -18.95 -5.82
N GLY A 56 -6.90 -19.44 -5.71
CA GLY A 56 -7.93 -19.23 -6.72
C GLY A 56 -8.32 -17.78 -6.96
N PHE A 57 -8.18 -16.92 -5.95
CA PHE A 57 -8.50 -15.49 -6.10
C PHE A 57 -7.38 -14.68 -6.75
N TYR A 58 -6.20 -15.26 -6.93
CA TYR A 58 -5.04 -14.49 -7.38
C TYR A 58 -5.17 -13.89 -8.79
N PRO A 59 -5.69 -14.61 -9.80
CA PRO A 59 -5.86 -14.01 -11.13
C PRO A 59 -6.66 -12.71 -11.11
N ASP A 60 -7.74 -12.65 -10.32
CA ASP A 60 -8.56 -11.44 -10.20
C ASP A 60 -7.82 -10.33 -9.45
N LEU A 61 -7.10 -10.68 -8.39
CA LEU A 61 -6.27 -9.73 -7.65
C LEU A 61 -5.19 -9.13 -8.54
N LYS A 62 -4.51 -9.97 -9.31
CA LYS A 62 -3.45 -9.54 -10.22
C LYS A 62 -4.00 -8.63 -11.33
N ALA A 63 -5.15 -8.96 -11.89
CA ALA A 63 -5.82 -8.15 -12.89
C ALA A 63 -6.18 -6.77 -12.32
N PHE A 64 -6.72 -6.72 -11.11
CA PHE A 64 -7.01 -5.47 -10.43
C PHE A 64 -5.76 -4.64 -10.21
N MET A 65 -4.71 -5.23 -9.64
CA MET A 65 -3.48 -4.51 -9.29
C MET A 65 -2.68 -4.03 -10.50
N SER A 66 -2.91 -4.58 -11.68
CA SER A 66 -2.25 -4.18 -12.93
C SER A 66 -3.12 -3.39 -13.90
N ARG A 67 -4.37 -3.10 -13.53
CA ARG A 67 -5.30 -2.44 -14.46
C ARG A 67 -4.99 -0.96 -14.71
N GLY A 68 -4.18 -0.35 -13.87
CA GLY A 68 -3.77 1.04 -13.99
C GLY A 68 -2.60 1.34 -13.07
N PRO A 69 -2.11 2.59 -13.05
CA PRO A 69 -0.98 2.95 -12.21
C PRO A 69 -1.25 2.77 -10.72
N VAL A 70 -0.22 2.36 -10.00
CA VAL A 70 -0.15 2.40 -8.54
C VAL A 70 0.89 3.44 -8.13
N LEU A 71 0.73 4.04 -6.96
CA LEU A 71 1.79 4.86 -6.38
C LEU A 71 2.49 4.04 -5.30
N ALA A 72 3.72 3.63 -5.59
CA ALA A 72 4.55 2.87 -4.66
C ALA A 72 5.43 3.84 -3.88
N MET A 73 5.52 3.65 -2.56
CA MET A 73 6.27 4.55 -1.68
C MET A 73 7.04 3.78 -0.62
N VAL A 74 8.17 4.35 -0.23
CA VAL A 74 8.86 3.98 1.01
C VAL A 74 8.75 5.15 1.96
N LEU A 75 8.19 4.92 3.14
CA LEU A 75 8.02 5.94 4.18
C LEU A 75 8.99 5.68 5.31
N GLU A 76 9.56 6.76 5.84
CA GLU A 76 10.45 6.73 7.01
C GLU A 76 9.79 7.43 8.19
N GLY A 77 10.01 6.89 9.37
CA GLY A 77 9.47 7.43 10.61
C GLY A 77 10.13 6.83 11.84
N PRO A 78 9.41 6.79 12.97
CA PRO A 78 9.91 6.15 14.19
C PRO A 78 10.15 4.66 14.01
N GLU A 79 10.76 4.04 15.00
CA GLU A 79 10.90 2.58 15.02
C GLU A 79 9.53 1.91 14.86
N ASP A 80 9.49 0.83 14.11
CA ASP A 80 8.23 0.14 13.74
C ASP A 80 7.25 1.03 12.98
N THR A 81 7.76 1.80 12.01
CA THR A 81 6.95 2.67 11.17
C THR A 81 5.77 1.92 10.54
N PHE A 82 5.95 0.62 10.20
CA PHE A 82 4.86 -0.17 9.62
C PHE A 82 3.59 -0.16 10.50
N ALA A 83 3.75 -0.25 11.81
CA ALA A 83 2.60 -0.29 12.72
C ALA A 83 1.84 1.04 12.73
N MET A 84 2.57 2.15 12.72
CA MET A 84 1.97 3.48 12.65
C MET A 84 1.19 3.67 11.34
N VAL A 85 1.79 3.27 10.22
CA VAL A 85 1.14 3.37 8.90
C VAL A 85 -0.13 2.52 8.86
N ARG A 86 -0.08 1.28 9.35
CA ARG A 86 -1.25 0.40 9.36
C ARG A 86 -2.37 0.96 10.23
N SER A 87 -2.03 1.57 11.37
CA SER A 87 -3.01 2.26 12.21
C SER A 87 -3.69 3.40 11.46
N MET A 88 -2.94 4.16 10.67
CA MET A 88 -3.48 5.25 9.85
C MET A 88 -4.35 4.75 8.70
N MET A 89 -4.02 3.58 8.14
CA MET A 89 -4.79 2.97 7.05
C MET A 89 -6.14 2.45 7.52
N GLY A 90 -6.20 1.93 8.72
CA GLY A 90 -7.40 1.30 9.26
C GLY A 90 -7.49 -0.19 8.95
N GLU A 91 -8.67 -0.77 9.18
CA GLU A 91 -8.93 -2.18 8.96
C GLU A 91 -9.03 -2.51 7.48
N THR A 92 -8.75 -3.77 7.14
CA THR A 92 -8.82 -4.26 5.75
C THR A 92 -10.20 -4.02 5.13
N ASN A 93 -11.27 -4.20 5.92
CA ASN A 93 -12.63 -3.91 5.46
C ASN A 93 -12.97 -2.44 5.75
N PRO A 94 -13.13 -1.60 4.71
CA PRO A 94 -13.46 -0.18 4.91
C PRO A 94 -14.77 0.04 5.66
N ALA A 95 -15.74 -0.87 5.52
CA ALA A 95 -17.05 -0.72 6.16
C ALA A 95 -16.95 -0.74 7.69
N THR A 96 -15.95 -1.42 8.25
CA THR A 96 -15.72 -1.52 9.71
C THR A 96 -14.54 -0.71 10.17
N SER A 97 -13.83 -0.05 9.26
CA SER A 97 -12.68 0.78 9.58
C SER A 97 -13.13 2.09 10.23
N PRO A 98 -12.53 2.51 11.35
CA PRO A 98 -12.97 3.71 12.04
C PRO A 98 -12.84 4.99 11.19
N PRO A 99 -13.76 5.96 11.37
CA PRO A 99 -13.56 7.30 10.81
C PRO A 99 -12.22 7.89 11.27
N GLY A 100 -11.58 8.65 10.39
CA GLY A 100 -10.26 9.21 10.63
C GLY A 100 -9.14 8.36 10.03
N THR A 101 -9.39 7.08 9.76
CA THR A 101 -8.46 6.24 9.02
C THR A 101 -8.66 6.44 7.51
N ILE A 102 -7.65 6.09 6.72
CA ILE A 102 -7.75 6.25 5.26
C ILE A 102 -8.91 5.43 4.71
N ARG A 103 -9.02 4.18 5.08
CA ARG A 103 -10.10 3.31 4.61
C ARG A 103 -11.46 3.72 5.19
N GLY A 104 -11.48 4.16 6.45
CA GLY A 104 -12.72 4.61 7.09
C GLY A 104 -13.30 5.87 6.45
N ASP A 105 -12.45 6.77 5.99
CA ASP A 105 -12.88 8.03 5.37
C ASP A 105 -13.19 7.89 3.88
N PHE A 106 -12.45 7.05 3.14
CA PHE A 106 -12.50 7.04 1.68
C PHE A 106 -12.94 5.72 1.07
N GLY A 107 -12.85 4.61 1.77
CA GLY A 107 -13.15 3.29 1.23
C GLY A 107 -14.57 2.83 1.52
N THR A 108 -15.12 1.97 0.66
CA THR A 108 -16.44 1.36 0.85
C THR A 108 -16.43 -0.13 0.58
N GLU A 109 -15.41 -0.65 -0.11
CA GLU A 109 -15.36 -2.05 -0.54
C GLU A 109 -14.10 -2.75 -0.04
N MET A 110 -14.23 -4.03 0.28
CA MET A 110 -13.10 -4.80 0.81
C MET A 110 -12.01 -5.03 -0.25
N THR A 111 -12.37 -5.27 -1.49
CA THR A 111 -11.41 -5.56 -2.56
C THR A 111 -10.71 -4.30 -3.03
N GLU A 112 -11.47 -3.22 -3.27
CA GLU A 112 -10.94 -1.93 -3.68
C GLU A 112 -10.85 -1.03 -2.45
N ASN A 113 -9.84 -1.32 -1.62
CA ASN A 113 -9.68 -0.67 -0.32
C ASN A 113 -8.52 0.33 -0.25
N LEU A 114 -8.14 0.86 -1.39
CA LEU A 114 -7.30 2.04 -1.59
C LEU A 114 -5.81 1.85 -1.37
N VAL A 115 -5.39 1.18 -0.31
CA VAL A 115 -4.00 1.18 0.11
C VAL A 115 -3.54 -0.20 0.56
N HIS A 116 -2.24 -0.43 0.44
CA HIS A 116 -1.54 -1.54 1.03
C HIS A 116 -0.41 -0.98 1.88
N GLY A 117 -0.19 -1.56 3.03
CA GLY A 117 0.99 -1.28 3.87
C GLY A 117 1.57 -2.59 4.38
N SER A 118 2.89 -2.65 4.48
CA SER A 118 3.57 -3.84 5.00
C SER A 118 3.05 -4.18 6.40
N ASP A 119 2.87 -5.47 6.68
CA ASP A 119 2.27 -5.94 7.94
C ASP A 119 3.30 -6.26 9.03
N SER A 120 4.59 -6.11 8.72
CA SER A 120 5.68 -6.36 9.65
C SER A 120 6.96 -5.70 9.12
N ASN A 121 7.99 -5.63 9.95
CA ASN A 121 9.30 -5.18 9.50
C ASN A 121 9.90 -6.14 8.45
N GLU A 122 9.68 -7.44 8.60
CA GLU A 122 10.15 -8.43 7.63
C GLU A 122 9.47 -8.25 6.28
N SER A 123 8.15 -8.04 6.26
CA SER A 123 7.41 -7.76 5.03
C SER A 123 7.85 -6.44 4.42
N ALA A 124 8.09 -5.41 5.23
CA ALA A 124 8.57 -4.12 4.75
C ALA A 124 9.91 -4.25 4.03
N GLU A 125 10.86 -4.95 4.63
CA GLU A 125 12.17 -5.15 4.01
C GLU A 125 12.05 -5.89 2.68
N ARG A 126 11.26 -6.94 2.63
CA ARG A 126 11.03 -7.75 1.43
C ARG A 126 10.36 -6.92 0.32
N GLU A 127 9.30 -6.20 0.68
CA GLU A 127 8.53 -5.41 -0.29
C GLU A 127 9.34 -4.24 -0.84
N ILE A 128 10.10 -3.54 0.01
CA ILE A 128 11.01 -2.49 -0.44
C ILE A 128 12.02 -3.06 -1.45
N GLY A 129 12.60 -4.22 -1.18
CA GLY A 129 13.54 -4.86 -2.09
C GLY A 129 12.95 -5.24 -3.44
N ILE A 130 11.65 -5.58 -3.47
CA ILE A 130 10.95 -5.93 -4.71
C ILE A 130 10.67 -4.67 -5.54
N TRP A 131 10.14 -3.63 -4.92
CA TRP A 131 9.67 -2.44 -5.62
C TRP A 131 10.75 -1.39 -5.85
N PHE A 132 11.74 -1.32 -4.97
CA PHE A 132 12.84 -0.35 -5.01
C PHE A 132 14.18 -1.04 -4.77
N PRO A 133 14.62 -1.90 -5.69
CA PRO A 133 15.83 -2.69 -5.45
C PRO A 133 17.11 -1.87 -5.32
N SER A 134 17.09 -0.61 -5.78
CA SER A 134 18.26 0.27 -5.69
C SER A 134 18.28 1.13 -4.42
N LEU A 135 17.27 1.01 -3.59
CA LEU A 135 17.17 1.84 -2.38
C LEU A 135 17.97 1.27 -1.19
#